data_d8ec285e1607bbceee5ab3e72c191b19
#
_entry.id   d8ec285e1607bbceee5ab3e72c191b19
#
_cell.length_a   1.000
_cell.length_b   1.000
_cell.length_c   1.000
_cell.angle_alpha   90.00
_cell.angle_beta   90.00
_cell.angle_gamma   90.00
#
_symmetry.space_group_name_H-M   'P 1'
#
loop_
_entity.id
_entity.type
_entity.pdbx_description
1 polymer ?
#
loop_
_entity_poly.entity_id
_entity_poly.type
_entity_poly.pdbx_seq_one_letter_code
_entity_poly.pdbx_strand_id
1 'polypeptide(L)'
;DQVVINDEKMAKSLEKEFANFKCEVYTGAKNIMTYFGVAEQINHACDRKVEVEGGAYIVIDRTEALTVIDVNTGSFVGTSHLEDTVFKANLAAAECIARQLRLRNISGIVVIDFIDMVDSKHKQAVIEALRNALKKDRLKTSAVGMTPLGLVELTRKKSRLPLDEFMLEPCDKCCGGARVSDLQLSFMLRDDLEEYVANLDPEQVYVAANAELIDAIFDSSILAPRKQRDWQDKQIYFYSDDTLARDKWVFDDKKPTDKNCYVRVLTCEKA
;
A
#
# COMPACT_ATOMS: atom_id res chain seq x y z
N ASP A 1 21.22 2.44 -9.45
CA ASP A 1 19.78 2.17 -9.28
C ASP A 1 19.30 1.36 -10.48
N GLN A 2 18.45 0.39 -10.27
CA GLN A 2 17.88 -0.48 -11.31
C GLN A 2 16.43 -0.04 -11.56
N VAL A 3 16.04 0.05 -12.82
CA VAL A 3 14.65 0.31 -13.24
C VAL A 3 14.14 -0.93 -13.96
N VAL A 4 13.08 -1.51 -13.45
CA VAL A 4 12.40 -2.65 -14.07
C VAL A 4 11.04 -2.19 -14.55
N ILE A 5 10.67 -2.54 -15.78
CA ILE A 5 9.44 -2.07 -16.42
C ILE A 5 8.84 -3.18 -17.28
N ASN A 6 7.53 -3.28 -17.35
CA ASN A 6 6.81 -4.27 -18.13
C ASN A 6 6.33 -3.76 -19.52
N ASP A 7 6.84 -2.62 -19.96
CA ASP A 7 6.54 -2.02 -21.27
C ASP A 7 7.84 -1.70 -22.02
N GLU A 8 8.11 -2.43 -23.10
CA GLU A 8 9.34 -2.27 -23.89
C GLU A 8 9.44 -0.90 -24.57
N LYS A 9 8.30 -0.30 -24.99
CA LYS A 9 8.30 1.01 -25.65
C LYS A 9 8.62 2.11 -24.64
N MET A 10 8.06 2.01 -23.43
CA MET A 10 8.36 2.94 -22.33
C MET A 10 9.81 2.78 -21.87
N ALA A 11 10.34 1.57 -21.78
CA ALA A 11 11.75 1.33 -21.46
C ALA A 11 12.68 2.06 -22.44
N LYS A 12 12.47 1.87 -23.73
CA LYS A 12 13.25 2.55 -24.80
C LYS A 12 13.11 4.07 -24.76
N SER A 13 11.94 4.60 -24.37
CA SER A 13 11.71 6.03 -24.23
C SER A 13 12.49 6.61 -23.04
N LEU A 14 12.46 5.93 -21.90
CA LEU A 14 13.19 6.35 -20.71
C LEU A 14 14.70 6.31 -20.91
N GLU A 15 15.23 5.29 -21.58
CA GLU A 15 16.66 5.19 -21.89
C GLU A 15 17.14 6.28 -22.84
N LYS A 16 16.26 6.76 -23.74
CA LYS A 16 16.59 7.91 -24.62
C LYS A 16 16.58 9.23 -23.86
N GLU A 17 15.67 9.41 -22.92
CA GLU A 17 15.52 10.64 -22.14
C GLU A 17 16.60 10.74 -21.06
N PHE A 18 16.98 9.61 -20.46
CA PHE A 18 17.91 9.50 -19.36
C PHE A 18 19.10 8.61 -19.72
N ALA A 19 20.13 9.16 -20.38
CA ALA A 19 21.27 8.42 -20.94
C ALA A 19 22.05 7.53 -19.94
N ASN A 20 21.87 7.73 -18.63
CA ASN A 20 22.52 6.94 -17.57
C ASN A 20 21.64 5.85 -16.97
N PHE A 21 20.41 5.68 -17.48
CA PHE A 21 19.47 4.65 -17.01
C PHE A 21 19.51 3.46 -17.95
N LYS A 22 19.64 2.27 -17.36
CA LYS A 22 19.32 1.02 -18.06
C LYS A 22 18.01 0.48 -17.49
N CYS A 23 17.06 0.21 -18.38
CA CYS A 23 15.80 -0.41 -18.01
C CYS A 23 15.90 -1.92 -18.27
N GLU A 24 15.53 -2.71 -17.30
CA GLU A 24 15.29 -4.14 -17.48
C GLU A 24 13.81 -4.33 -17.84
N VAL A 25 13.55 -5.00 -18.98
CA VAL A 25 12.18 -5.29 -19.40
C VAL A 25 11.74 -6.59 -18.75
N TYR A 26 10.72 -6.50 -17.90
CA TYR A 26 10.10 -7.66 -17.26
C TYR A 26 9.13 -8.33 -18.23
N THR A 27 9.34 -9.61 -18.51
CA THR A 27 8.53 -10.42 -19.43
C THR A 27 7.87 -11.63 -18.75
N GLY A 28 7.85 -11.66 -17.42
CA GLY A 28 7.25 -12.74 -16.65
C GLY A 28 5.72 -12.75 -16.76
N ALA A 29 5.10 -13.92 -16.58
CA ALA A 29 3.65 -14.09 -16.61
C ALA A 29 2.92 -13.45 -15.41
N LYS A 30 3.59 -13.32 -14.24
CA LYS A 30 3.03 -12.65 -13.09
C LYS A 30 3.02 -11.14 -13.26
N ASN A 31 2.04 -10.45 -12.66
CA ASN A 31 2.10 -9.00 -12.57
C ASN A 31 3.42 -8.55 -11.93
N ILE A 32 4.07 -7.54 -12.51
CA ILE A 32 5.38 -7.05 -12.05
C ILE A 32 5.35 -6.61 -10.58
N MET A 33 4.28 -5.97 -10.12
CA MET A 33 4.13 -5.53 -8.73
C MET A 33 4.04 -6.72 -7.77
N THR A 34 3.32 -7.76 -8.17
CA THR A 34 3.20 -9.01 -7.41
C THR A 34 4.52 -9.78 -7.42
N TYR A 35 5.20 -9.86 -8.55
CA TYR A 35 6.49 -10.55 -8.66
C TYR A 35 7.55 -9.97 -7.73
N PHE A 36 7.61 -8.64 -7.62
CA PHE A 36 8.54 -7.96 -6.72
C PHE A 36 7.99 -7.76 -5.29
N GLY A 37 6.82 -8.31 -4.96
CA GLY A 37 6.18 -8.18 -3.64
C GLY A 37 5.75 -6.75 -3.30
N VAL A 38 5.65 -5.87 -4.30
CA VAL A 38 5.27 -4.46 -4.10
C VAL A 38 3.78 -4.33 -3.80
N ALA A 39 2.93 -5.14 -4.47
CA ALA A 39 1.49 -5.15 -4.22
C ALA A 39 1.17 -5.47 -2.76
N GLU A 40 1.82 -6.48 -2.18
CA GLU A 40 1.67 -6.84 -0.76
C GLU A 40 2.15 -5.72 0.16
N GLN A 41 3.31 -5.12 -0.14
CA GLN A 41 3.83 -3.98 0.64
C GLN A 41 2.91 -2.76 0.60
N ILE A 42 2.24 -2.49 -0.52
CA ILE A 42 1.26 -1.41 -0.64
C ILE A 42 0.05 -1.69 0.26
N ASN A 43 -0.47 -2.91 0.27
CA ASN A 43 -1.57 -3.30 1.14
C ASN A 43 -1.20 -3.13 2.62
N HIS A 44 -0.04 -3.61 3.04
CA HIS A 44 0.46 -3.41 4.41
C HIS A 44 0.83 -1.97 4.74
N ALA A 45 1.05 -1.12 3.73
CA ALA A 45 1.36 0.29 3.98
C ALA A 45 0.19 1.08 4.59
N CYS A 46 -1.02 0.52 4.65
CA CYS A 46 -2.17 1.11 5.34
C CYS A 46 -2.42 0.51 6.73
N ASP A 47 -1.65 -0.50 7.14
CA ASP A 47 -1.83 -1.13 8.45
C ASP A 47 -1.54 -0.14 9.58
N ARG A 48 -2.38 -0.15 10.61
CA ARG A 48 -2.20 0.68 11.80
C ARG A 48 -0.93 0.33 12.56
N LYS A 49 -0.60 -0.98 12.64
CA LYS A 49 0.59 -1.51 13.31
C LYS A 49 1.69 -1.81 12.29
N VAL A 50 2.91 -1.37 12.58
CA VAL A 50 4.09 -1.62 11.75
C VAL A 50 5.18 -2.26 12.60
N GLU A 51 5.62 -3.43 12.21
CA GLU A 51 6.75 -4.10 12.86
C GLU A 51 8.06 -3.35 12.58
N VAL A 52 8.89 -3.27 13.59
CA VAL A 52 10.20 -2.62 13.58
C VAL A 52 11.27 -3.68 13.79
N GLU A 53 12.44 -3.46 13.23
CA GLU A 53 13.58 -4.35 13.38
C GLU A 53 13.87 -4.63 14.86
N GLY A 54 14.10 -5.91 15.19
CA GLY A 54 14.34 -6.36 16.57
C GLY A 54 13.10 -6.79 17.33
N GLY A 55 11.89 -6.72 16.74
CA GLY A 55 10.63 -7.16 17.35
C GLY A 55 9.87 -6.07 18.12
N ALA A 56 10.33 -4.83 18.06
CA ALA A 56 9.53 -3.67 18.44
C ALA A 56 8.46 -3.40 17.37
N TYR A 57 7.50 -2.53 17.67
CA TYR A 57 6.52 -2.07 16.68
C TYR A 57 6.08 -0.64 16.96
N ILE A 58 5.59 0.01 15.91
CA ILE A 58 4.94 1.32 16.03
C ILE A 58 3.46 1.20 15.70
N VAL A 59 2.64 2.03 16.33
CA VAL A 59 1.23 2.20 16.03
C VAL A 59 1.01 3.61 15.50
N ILE A 60 0.40 3.72 14.32
CA ILE A 60 0.16 4.99 13.66
C ILE A 60 -1.32 5.27 13.67
N ASP A 61 -1.73 6.29 14.42
CA ASP A 61 -3.10 6.75 14.52
C ASP A 61 -3.23 8.16 13.94
N ARG A 62 -4.09 8.27 12.96
CA ARG A 62 -4.38 9.54 12.32
C ARG A 62 -5.70 10.09 12.84
N THR A 63 -5.65 11.32 13.33
CA THR A 63 -6.83 12.09 13.71
C THR A 63 -7.11 13.16 12.65
N GLU A 64 -8.17 13.93 12.83
CA GLU A 64 -8.48 15.06 11.95
C GLU A 64 -7.40 16.15 11.97
N ALA A 65 -6.78 16.40 13.12
CA ALA A 65 -5.84 17.51 13.32
C ALA A 65 -4.36 17.11 13.21
N LEU A 66 -4.00 15.90 13.60
CA LEU A 66 -2.62 15.45 13.69
C LEU A 66 -2.50 13.93 13.59
N THR A 67 -1.29 13.43 13.36
CA THR A 67 -0.98 12.01 13.45
C THR A 67 -0.23 11.74 14.76
N VAL A 68 -0.62 10.70 15.46
CA VAL A 68 0.07 10.19 16.67
C VAL A 68 0.77 8.89 16.31
N ILE A 69 2.00 8.73 16.76
CA ILE A 69 2.79 7.51 16.57
C ILE A 69 3.27 7.05 17.93
N ASP A 70 2.82 5.87 18.34
CA ASP A 70 3.21 5.22 19.60
C ASP A 70 4.26 4.13 19.34
N VAL A 71 5.31 4.06 20.16
CA VAL A 71 6.40 3.09 20.03
C VAL A 71 6.32 2.07 21.14
N ASN A 72 6.35 0.79 20.76
CA ASN A 72 6.23 -0.34 21.69
C ASN A 72 7.41 -1.30 21.57
N THR A 73 7.87 -1.85 22.68
CA THR A 73 8.95 -2.86 22.69
C THR A 73 8.55 -4.18 22.06
N GLY A 74 7.24 -4.53 22.09
CA GLY A 74 6.76 -5.82 21.57
C GLY A 74 7.48 -7.00 22.20
N SER A 75 8.01 -7.89 21.35
CA SER A 75 8.80 -9.05 21.73
C SER A 75 10.31 -8.76 21.79
N PHE A 76 10.71 -7.49 21.76
CA PHE A 76 12.13 -7.10 21.80
C PHE A 76 12.72 -7.50 23.16
N VAL A 77 13.40 -8.66 23.19
CA VAL A 77 14.03 -9.19 24.41
C VAL A 77 15.52 -8.87 24.37
N GLY A 78 15.90 -7.82 25.10
CA GLY A 78 17.32 -7.52 25.33
C GLY A 78 17.92 -8.45 26.39
N THR A 79 19.14 -8.90 26.15
CA THR A 79 19.80 -9.87 27.00
C THR A 79 20.58 -9.28 28.19
N SER A 80 20.70 -7.94 28.32
CA SER A 80 21.57 -7.35 29.34
C SER A 80 20.91 -6.30 30.22
N HIS A 81 20.38 -5.20 29.69
CA HIS A 81 19.74 -4.15 30.50
C HIS A 81 18.49 -3.64 29.81
N LEU A 82 17.42 -3.42 30.58
CA LEU A 82 16.14 -2.90 30.08
C LEU A 82 16.32 -1.56 29.33
N GLU A 83 17.13 -0.67 29.87
CA GLU A 83 17.41 0.65 29.26
C GLU A 83 18.09 0.54 27.89
N ASP A 84 19.06 -0.36 27.71
CA ASP A 84 19.70 -0.58 26.41
C ASP A 84 18.73 -1.15 25.38
N THR A 85 17.81 -1.99 25.82
CA THR A 85 16.75 -2.57 25.00
C THR A 85 15.81 -1.48 24.50
N VAL A 86 15.34 -0.63 25.40
CA VAL A 86 14.48 0.52 25.09
C VAL A 86 15.19 1.49 24.13
N PHE A 87 16.45 1.80 24.40
CA PHE A 87 17.22 2.70 23.53
C PHE A 87 17.35 2.16 22.11
N LYS A 88 17.67 0.89 21.92
CA LYS A 88 17.75 0.24 20.60
C LYS A 88 16.41 0.21 19.90
N ALA A 89 15.33 -0.11 20.61
CA ALA A 89 13.98 -0.11 20.07
C ALA A 89 13.60 1.30 19.56
N ASN A 90 13.87 2.34 20.35
CA ASN A 90 13.60 3.72 19.96
C ASN A 90 14.45 4.19 18.76
N LEU A 91 15.70 3.78 18.67
CA LEU A 91 16.56 4.08 17.50
C LEU A 91 15.99 3.45 16.23
N ALA A 92 15.65 2.16 16.27
CA ALA A 92 15.04 1.46 15.13
C ALA A 92 13.67 2.06 14.75
N ALA A 93 12.87 2.41 15.77
CA ALA A 93 11.59 3.10 15.55
C ALA A 93 11.76 4.46 14.87
N ALA A 94 12.77 5.26 15.25
CA ALA A 94 13.03 6.56 14.64
C ALA A 94 13.30 6.46 13.13
N GLU A 95 14.07 5.47 12.69
CA GLU A 95 14.33 5.20 11.28
C GLU A 95 13.07 4.71 10.54
N CYS A 96 12.33 3.79 11.18
CA CYS A 96 11.07 3.27 10.65
C CYS A 96 10.03 4.40 10.49
N ILE A 97 9.84 5.25 11.49
CA ILE A 97 8.92 6.38 11.45
C ILE A 97 9.24 7.30 10.27
N ALA A 98 10.50 7.71 10.12
CA ALA A 98 10.90 8.56 9.00
C ALA A 98 10.61 7.93 7.63
N ARG A 99 10.71 6.59 7.51
CA ARG A 99 10.35 5.84 6.31
C ARG A 99 8.82 5.83 6.10
N GLN A 100 8.04 5.56 7.17
CA GLN A 100 6.58 5.52 7.09
C GLN A 100 5.97 6.89 6.75
N LEU A 101 6.51 7.99 7.27
CA LEU A 101 6.08 9.34 6.90
C LEU A 101 6.18 9.59 5.39
N ARG A 102 7.26 9.13 4.75
CA ARG A 102 7.44 9.24 3.29
C ARG A 102 6.54 8.28 2.52
N LEU A 103 6.52 7.01 2.92
CA LEU A 103 5.77 5.94 2.24
C LEU A 103 4.28 6.25 2.21
N ARG A 104 3.71 6.60 3.36
CA ARG A 104 2.29 6.90 3.53
C ARG A 104 1.94 8.35 3.20
N ASN A 105 2.92 9.19 2.86
CA ASN A 105 2.77 10.62 2.69
C ASN A 105 2.06 11.32 3.87
N ILE A 106 2.32 10.86 5.09
CA ILE A 106 1.81 11.50 6.31
C ILE A 106 2.39 12.91 6.38
N SER A 107 1.54 13.91 6.62
CA SER A 107 1.92 15.33 6.60
C SER A 107 1.12 16.12 7.64
N GLY A 108 1.55 17.34 7.89
CA GLY A 108 1.01 18.18 8.95
C GLY A 108 1.75 17.98 10.26
N ILE A 109 1.03 18.04 11.37
CA ILE A 109 1.57 17.83 12.71
C ILE A 109 1.64 16.34 13.00
N VAL A 110 2.77 15.88 13.49
CA VAL A 110 2.99 14.51 13.95
C VAL A 110 3.56 14.55 15.36
N VAL A 111 2.99 13.78 16.26
CA VAL A 111 3.45 13.58 17.63
C VAL A 111 3.91 12.15 17.78
N ILE A 112 5.12 11.95 18.28
CA ILE A 112 5.71 10.63 18.47
C ILE A 112 5.91 10.41 19.96
N ASP A 113 5.38 9.30 20.47
CA ASP A 113 5.56 8.82 21.83
C ASP A 113 6.60 7.70 21.81
N PHE A 114 7.84 8.04 22.17
CA PHE A 114 8.92 7.07 22.32
C PHE A 114 8.84 6.40 23.67
N ILE A 115 9.31 5.15 23.73
CA ILE A 115 9.40 4.44 25.02
C ILE A 115 10.28 5.24 25.99
N ASP A 116 9.83 5.37 27.23
CA ASP A 116 10.52 6.15 28.24
C ASP A 116 11.98 5.75 28.43
N MET A 117 12.87 6.74 28.39
CA MET A 117 14.31 6.60 28.63
C MET A 117 14.73 7.48 29.81
N VAL A 118 15.58 6.96 30.66
CA VAL A 118 16.12 7.71 31.80
C VAL A 118 17.30 8.59 31.37
N ASP A 119 18.23 8.01 30.59
CA ASP A 119 19.45 8.72 30.18
C ASP A 119 19.15 9.81 29.12
N SER A 120 19.51 11.05 29.48
CA SER A 120 19.39 12.20 28.58
C SER A 120 20.21 12.05 27.28
N LYS A 121 21.32 11.33 27.31
CA LYS A 121 22.14 11.06 26.11
C LYS A 121 21.39 10.14 25.16
N HIS A 122 20.68 9.12 25.67
CA HIS A 122 19.84 8.25 24.86
C HIS A 122 18.71 9.04 24.19
N LYS A 123 18.03 9.92 24.96
CA LYS A 123 16.98 10.82 24.41
C LYS A 123 17.53 11.67 23.25
N GLN A 124 18.71 12.28 23.46
CA GLN A 124 19.35 13.12 22.44
C GLN A 124 19.74 12.30 21.19
N ALA A 125 20.28 11.09 21.38
CA ALA A 125 20.69 10.22 20.28
C ALA A 125 19.49 9.77 19.43
N VAL A 126 18.35 9.44 20.03
CA VAL A 126 17.10 9.09 19.32
C VAL A 126 16.59 10.26 18.49
N ILE A 127 16.56 11.49 19.05
CA ILE A 127 16.16 12.68 18.29
C ILE A 127 17.10 12.93 17.11
N GLU A 128 18.39 12.73 17.33
CA GLU A 128 19.40 12.92 16.28
C GLU A 128 19.27 11.86 15.16
N ALA A 129 19.01 10.60 15.52
CA ALA A 129 18.73 9.52 14.58
C ALA A 129 17.47 9.85 13.74
N LEU A 130 16.40 10.29 14.38
CA LEU A 130 15.18 10.73 13.69
C LEU A 130 15.47 11.88 12.72
N ARG A 131 16.15 12.93 13.17
CA ARG A 131 16.52 14.08 12.32
C ARG A 131 17.36 13.65 11.13
N ASN A 132 18.31 12.74 11.32
CA ASN A 132 19.15 12.22 10.24
C ASN A 132 18.35 11.38 9.23
N ALA A 133 17.43 10.55 9.70
CA ALA A 133 16.53 9.77 8.84
C ALA A 133 15.59 10.68 8.02
N LEU A 134 15.12 11.79 8.60
CA LEU A 134 14.26 12.77 7.96
C LEU A 134 14.99 13.58 6.87
N LYS A 135 16.32 13.70 6.89
CA LYS A 135 17.08 14.34 5.81
C LYS A 135 16.93 13.66 4.44
N LYS A 136 16.54 12.39 4.42
CA LYS A 136 16.23 11.63 3.19
C LYS A 136 14.89 12.03 2.56
N ASP A 137 14.07 12.82 3.26
CA ASP A 137 12.78 13.28 2.75
C ASP A 137 12.98 14.49 1.80
N ARG A 138 12.31 14.41 0.63
CA ARG A 138 12.31 15.51 -0.35
C ARG A 138 11.43 16.69 0.10
N LEU A 139 10.50 16.45 1.01
CA LEU A 139 9.63 17.48 1.57
C LEU A 139 10.25 18.08 2.82
N LYS A 140 10.01 19.36 3.03
CA LYS A 140 10.47 20.05 4.24
C LYS A 140 9.82 19.41 5.47
N THR A 141 10.67 18.80 6.30
CA THR A 141 10.29 18.13 7.54
C THR A 141 11.15 18.68 8.67
N SER A 142 10.55 18.97 9.82
CA SER A 142 11.24 19.54 10.98
C SER A 142 10.81 18.83 12.26
N ALA A 143 11.75 18.19 12.94
CA ALA A 143 11.57 17.69 14.31
C ALA A 143 11.99 18.80 15.30
N VAL A 144 11.04 19.33 16.06
CA VAL A 144 11.26 20.43 17.00
C VAL A 144 12.13 19.97 18.17
N GLY A 145 11.78 18.86 18.79
CA GLY A 145 12.48 18.28 19.91
C GLY A 145 11.55 17.47 20.80
N MET A 146 12.04 17.08 21.97
CA MET A 146 11.26 16.34 22.96
C MET A 146 10.62 17.32 23.95
N THR A 147 9.34 17.16 24.18
CA THR A 147 8.58 17.95 25.17
C THR A 147 8.90 17.49 26.59
N PRO A 148 8.49 18.26 27.63
CA PRO A 148 8.61 17.82 29.02
C PRO A 148 7.88 16.50 29.34
N LEU A 149 6.87 16.15 28.54
CA LEU A 149 6.13 14.87 28.66
C LEU A 149 6.80 13.69 27.94
N GLY A 150 7.97 13.90 27.31
CA GLY A 150 8.68 12.85 26.58
C GLY A 150 8.26 12.70 25.11
N LEU A 151 7.28 13.46 24.64
CA LEU A 151 6.79 13.40 23.27
C LEU A 151 7.70 14.16 22.31
N VAL A 152 7.89 13.64 21.10
CA VAL A 152 8.62 14.34 20.04
C VAL A 152 7.64 14.97 19.06
N GLU A 153 7.74 16.27 18.89
CA GLU A 153 6.94 17.05 17.94
C GLU A 153 7.65 17.19 16.61
N LEU A 154 6.91 16.93 15.54
CA LEU A 154 7.40 16.99 14.17
C LEU A 154 6.35 17.64 13.26
N THR A 155 6.83 18.38 12.29
CA THR A 155 5.98 18.91 11.20
C THR A 155 6.54 18.49 9.85
N ARG A 156 5.64 18.10 8.93
CA ARG A 156 5.99 17.76 7.55
C ARG A 156 5.09 18.49 6.58
N LYS A 157 5.69 19.14 5.57
CA LYS A 157 4.93 19.91 4.57
C LYS A 157 3.92 19.05 3.87
N LYS A 158 2.65 19.51 3.80
CA LYS A 158 1.58 18.87 3.03
C LYS A 158 1.81 19.10 1.54
N SER A 159 1.77 18.05 0.72
CA SER A 159 1.99 18.13 -0.72
C SER A 159 0.88 17.46 -1.54
N ARG A 160 0.38 16.32 -1.09
CA ARG A 160 -0.68 15.53 -1.73
C ARG A 160 -1.44 14.75 -0.66
N LEU A 161 -2.50 14.06 -1.04
CA LEU A 161 -3.25 13.19 -0.14
C LEU A 161 -2.36 12.09 0.45
N PRO A 162 -2.54 11.74 1.70
CA PRO A 162 -1.92 10.56 2.32
C PRO A 162 -2.41 9.27 1.65
N LEU A 163 -1.62 8.20 1.78
CA LEU A 163 -1.91 6.92 1.16
C LEU A 163 -3.22 6.30 1.64
N ASP A 164 -3.50 6.41 2.93
CA ASP A 164 -4.74 5.92 3.55
C ASP A 164 -5.99 6.60 2.99
N GLU A 165 -5.97 7.91 2.75
CA GLU A 165 -7.10 8.62 2.12
C GLU A 165 -7.33 8.22 0.65
N PHE A 166 -6.30 7.70 -0.02
CA PHE A 166 -6.42 7.20 -1.38
C PHE A 166 -6.87 5.73 -1.43
N MET A 167 -6.38 4.92 -0.50
CA MET A 167 -6.57 3.46 -0.51
C MET A 167 -7.79 2.98 0.27
N LEU A 168 -8.24 3.75 1.27
CA LEU A 168 -9.25 3.34 2.22
C LEU A 168 -10.45 4.28 2.18
N GLU A 169 -11.62 3.74 2.50
CA GLU A 169 -12.87 4.46 2.70
C GLU A 169 -13.37 4.26 4.14
N PRO A 170 -14.10 5.22 4.71
CA PRO A 170 -14.76 5.03 6.01
C PRO A 170 -15.67 3.80 5.97
N CYS A 171 -15.65 3.00 7.02
CA CYS A 171 -16.53 1.85 7.13
C CYS A 171 -17.93 2.28 7.61
N ASP A 172 -18.96 2.02 6.83
CA ASP A 172 -20.34 2.39 7.14
C ASP A 172 -20.90 1.62 8.36
N LYS A 173 -20.28 0.46 8.68
CA LYS A 173 -20.75 -0.41 9.77
C LYS A 173 -20.17 -0.05 11.14
N CYS A 174 -18.96 0.49 11.20
CA CYS A 174 -18.28 0.74 12.48
C CYS A 174 -17.99 2.23 12.77
N CYS A 175 -18.51 3.15 11.97
CA CYS A 175 -18.45 4.61 12.18
C CYS A 175 -17.06 5.19 12.53
N GLY A 176 -15.99 4.54 12.18
CA GLY A 176 -14.61 5.00 12.49
C GLY A 176 -13.51 4.08 11.99
N GLY A 177 -13.86 2.89 11.46
CA GLY A 177 -12.93 2.06 10.71
C GLY A 177 -12.84 2.49 9.25
N ALA A 178 -11.87 1.94 8.55
CA ALA A 178 -11.72 2.12 7.12
C ALA A 178 -11.72 0.77 6.40
N ARG A 179 -12.23 0.74 5.17
CA ARG A 179 -12.21 -0.42 4.28
C ARG A 179 -11.46 -0.08 2.99
N VAL A 180 -10.99 -1.09 2.30
CA VAL A 180 -10.39 -0.91 0.96
C VAL A 180 -11.43 -0.30 0.03
N SER A 181 -11.05 0.76 -0.70
CA SER A 181 -11.96 1.45 -1.63
C SER A 181 -12.32 0.57 -2.83
N ASP A 182 -13.49 0.81 -3.45
CA ASP A 182 -13.90 0.10 -4.66
C ASP A 182 -12.92 0.29 -5.80
N LEU A 183 -12.33 1.48 -5.89
CA LEU A 183 -11.28 1.79 -6.86
C LEU A 183 -10.07 0.85 -6.67
N GLN A 184 -9.61 0.67 -5.44
CA GLN A 184 -8.49 -0.22 -5.15
C GLN A 184 -8.84 -1.70 -5.38
N LEU A 185 -10.04 -2.13 -4.98
CA LEU A 185 -10.51 -3.49 -5.25
C LEU A 185 -10.61 -3.77 -6.75
N SER A 186 -11.06 -2.77 -7.53
CA SER A 186 -11.13 -2.88 -8.99
C SER A 186 -9.74 -3.05 -9.63
N PHE A 187 -8.71 -2.37 -9.10
CA PHE A 187 -7.33 -2.59 -9.54
C PHE A 187 -6.82 -3.99 -9.18
N MET A 188 -7.09 -4.45 -7.97
CA MET A 188 -6.69 -5.79 -7.53
C MET A 188 -7.35 -6.89 -8.36
N LEU A 189 -8.68 -6.80 -8.56
CA LEU A 189 -9.41 -7.75 -9.39
C LEU A 189 -8.88 -7.76 -10.84
N ARG A 190 -8.58 -6.59 -11.41
CA ARG A 190 -7.98 -6.50 -12.74
C ARG A 190 -6.64 -7.23 -12.81
N ASP A 191 -5.76 -7.00 -11.84
CA ASP A 191 -4.43 -7.60 -11.82
C ASP A 191 -4.51 -9.12 -11.68
N ASP A 192 -5.42 -9.62 -10.83
CA ASP A 192 -5.70 -11.05 -10.67
C ASP A 192 -6.32 -11.65 -11.96
N LEU A 193 -7.20 -10.91 -12.64
CA LEU A 193 -7.77 -11.33 -13.93
C LEU A 193 -6.71 -11.43 -15.01
N GLU A 194 -5.79 -10.47 -15.10
CA GLU A 194 -4.66 -10.51 -16.03
C GLU A 194 -3.78 -11.75 -15.76
N GLU A 195 -3.50 -12.07 -14.49
CA GLU A 195 -2.74 -13.27 -14.12
C GLU A 195 -3.51 -14.55 -14.44
N TYR A 196 -4.81 -14.61 -14.19
CA TYR A 196 -5.66 -15.77 -14.50
C TYR A 196 -5.67 -16.07 -16.01
N VAL A 197 -5.89 -15.05 -16.82
CA VAL A 197 -5.90 -15.19 -18.30
C VAL A 197 -4.52 -15.59 -18.83
N ALA A 198 -3.45 -14.99 -18.33
CA ALA A 198 -2.09 -15.31 -18.78
C ALA A 198 -1.66 -16.75 -18.46
N ASN A 199 -2.15 -17.32 -17.35
CA ASN A 199 -1.79 -18.67 -16.92
C ASN A 199 -2.61 -19.78 -17.62
N LEU A 200 -3.89 -19.55 -17.92
CA LEU A 200 -4.83 -20.57 -18.39
C LEU A 200 -5.27 -20.36 -19.84
N ASP A 201 -5.07 -19.16 -20.40
CA ASP A 201 -5.48 -18.76 -21.75
C ASP A 201 -6.93 -19.18 -22.14
N PRO A 202 -7.95 -18.94 -21.28
CA PRO A 202 -9.31 -19.34 -21.53
C PRO A 202 -9.94 -18.52 -22.65
N GLU A 203 -10.85 -19.10 -23.46
CA GLU A 203 -11.62 -18.34 -24.44
C GLU A 203 -12.67 -17.42 -23.77
N GLN A 204 -13.22 -17.86 -22.65
CA GLN A 204 -14.22 -17.13 -21.86
C GLN A 204 -13.83 -17.17 -20.39
N VAL A 205 -14.05 -16.06 -19.68
CA VAL A 205 -13.83 -15.96 -18.25
C VAL A 205 -15.12 -15.54 -17.56
N TYR A 206 -15.47 -16.23 -16.52
CA TYR A 206 -16.62 -15.91 -15.65
C TYR A 206 -16.08 -15.41 -14.32
N VAL A 207 -16.44 -14.19 -13.93
CA VAL A 207 -15.98 -13.52 -12.71
C VAL A 207 -17.17 -13.41 -11.77
N ALA A 208 -17.12 -14.13 -10.66
CA ALA A 208 -18.05 -13.96 -9.56
C ALA A 208 -17.54 -12.92 -8.58
N ALA A 209 -18.32 -11.91 -8.25
CA ALA A 209 -17.97 -10.91 -7.25
C ALA A 209 -19.25 -10.33 -6.63
N ASN A 210 -19.09 -9.56 -5.54
CA ASN A 210 -20.21 -8.83 -4.94
C ASN A 210 -20.75 -7.77 -5.94
N ALA A 211 -22.08 -7.55 -5.93
CA ALA A 211 -22.74 -6.64 -6.87
C ALA A 211 -22.21 -5.22 -6.80
N GLU A 212 -21.93 -4.68 -5.59
CA GLU A 212 -21.36 -3.33 -5.41
C GLU A 212 -20.00 -3.18 -6.10
N LEU A 213 -19.15 -4.22 -6.00
CA LEU A 213 -17.83 -4.21 -6.66
C LEU A 213 -17.97 -4.26 -8.19
N ILE A 214 -18.88 -5.08 -8.70
CA ILE A 214 -19.13 -5.15 -10.15
C ILE A 214 -19.58 -3.79 -10.70
N ASP A 215 -20.50 -3.12 -10.01
CA ASP A 215 -20.97 -1.79 -10.42
C ASP A 215 -19.82 -0.77 -10.42
N ALA A 216 -19.02 -0.74 -9.37
CA ALA A 216 -17.85 0.15 -9.26
C ALA A 216 -16.80 -0.09 -10.36
N ILE A 217 -16.56 -1.35 -10.73
CA ILE A 217 -15.65 -1.72 -11.83
C ILE A 217 -16.11 -1.13 -13.16
N PHE A 218 -17.38 -1.26 -13.47
CA PHE A 218 -17.94 -0.75 -14.73
C PHE A 218 -18.01 0.77 -14.76
N ASP A 219 -18.29 1.40 -13.63
CA ASP A 219 -18.35 2.86 -13.52
C ASP A 219 -16.96 3.51 -13.61
N SER A 220 -15.93 2.82 -13.13
CA SER A 220 -14.56 3.35 -13.08
C SER A 220 -13.78 3.28 -14.40
N SER A 221 -14.27 2.56 -15.39
CA SER A 221 -13.56 2.27 -16.67
C SER A 221 -12.16 1.64 -16.50
N ILE A 222 -11.87 1.05 -15.35
CA ILE A 222 -10.57 0.43 -15.05
C ILE A 222 -10.30 -0.77 -15.96
N LEU A 223 -11.35 -1.49 -16.31
CA LEU A 223 -11.30 -2.61 -17.26
C LEU A 223 -11.44 -2.17 -18.72
N ALA A 224 -11.47 -0.86 -19.00
CA ALA A 224 -11.54 -0.38 -20.37
C ALA A 224 -10.37 -0.95 -21.20
N PRO A 225 -10.63 -1.40 -22.44
CA PRO A 225 -9.62 -2.04 -23.27
C PRO A 225 -8.48 -1.06 -23.55
N ARG A 226 -7.29 -1.37 -23.03
CA ARG A 226 -6.05 -0.70 -23.44
C ARG A 226 -5.42 -1.57 -24.53
N LYS A 227 -4.92 -0.96 -25.61
CA LYS A 227 -4.40 -1.61 -26.84
C LYS A 227 -3.31 -2.69 -26.67
N GLN A 228 -3.04 -3.22 -25.48
CA GLN A 228 -1.93 -4.13 -25.19
C GLN A 228 -2.20 -5.11 -24.04
N ARG A 229 -3.46 -5.43 -23.73
CA ARG A 229 -3.76 -6.44 -22.70
C ARG A 229 -3.97 -7.81 -23.32
N ASP A 230 -3.44 -8.85 -22.69
CA ASP A 230 -3.49 -10.24 -23.16
C ASP A 230 -4.91 -10.81 -23.25
N TRP A 231 -5.93 -10.11 -22.72
CA TRP A 231 -7.33 -10.52 -22.70
C TRP A 231 -8.26 -9.73 -23.64
N GLN A 232 -7.70 -8.94 -24.58
CA GLN A 232 -8.50 -8.15 -25.55
C GLN A 232 -9.39 -9.01 -26.47
N ASP A 233 -8.99 -10.25 -26.72
CA ASP A 233 -9.75 -11.20 -27.55
C ASP A 233 -10.67 -12.13 -26.74
N LYS A 234 -10.75 -11.94 -25.41
CA LYS A 234 -11.51 -12.80 -24.51
C LYS A 234 -12.88 -12.21 -24.22
N GLN A 235 -13.84 -13.09 -23.95
CA GLN A 235 -15.16 -12.70 -23.45
C GLN A 235 -15.17 -12.82 -21.92
N ILE A 236 -15.36 -11.70 -21.23
CA ILE A 236 -15.37 -11.67 -19.76
C ILE A 236 -16.78 -11.36 -19.28
N TYR A 237 -17.33 -12.28 -18.49
CA TYR A 237 -18.66 -12.21 -17.94
C TYR A 237 -18.58 -11.98 -16.44
N PHE A 238 -19.18 -10.91 -15.95
CA PHE A 238 -19.31 -10.64 -14.52
C PHE A 238 -20.69 -11.04 -14.04
N TYR A 239 -20.77 -11.75 -12.94
CA TYR A 239 -22.01 -12.09 -12.29
C TYR A 239 -21.96 -11.85 -10.77
N SER A 240 -23.08 -11.38 -10.21
CA SER A 240 -23.15 -11.10 -8.79
C SER A 240 -23.28 -12.37 -7.98
N ASP A 241 -22.48 -12.46 -6.91
CA ASP A 241 -22.61 -13.48 -5.87
C ASP A 241 -22.57 -12.78 -4.50
N ASP A 242 -23.74 -12.57 -3.92
CA ASP A 242 -23.88 -11.87 -2.65
C ASP A 242 -23.42 -12.71 -1.44
N THR A 243 -23.03 -13.97 -1.66
CA THR A 243 -22.39 -14.80 -0.63
C THR A 243 -20.91 -14.50 -0.48
N LEU A 244 -20.31 -13.90 -1.50
CA LEU A 244 -18.92 -13.46 -1.45
C LEU A 244 -18.77 -12.18 -0.65
N ALA A 245 -17.72 -12.12 0.17
CA ALA A 245 -17.33 -10.86 0.79
C ALA A 245 -16.94 -9.85 -0.29
N ARG A 246 -17.12 -8.54 -0.01
CA ARG A 246 -16.89 -7.44 -0.96
C ARG A 246 -15.48 -7.45 -1.59
N ASP A 247 -14.48 -7.95 -0.87
CA ASP A 247 -13.06 -8.04 -1.26
C ASP A 247 -12.67 -9.42 -1.81
N LYS A 248 -13.66 -10.23 -2.21
CA LYS A 248 -13.44 -11.58 -2.75
C LYS A 248 -14.10 -11.73 -4.11
N TRP A 249 -13.40 -12.44 -4.98
CA TRP A 249 -13.87 -12.83 -6.32
C TRP A 249 -13.37 -14.23 -6.67
N VAL A 250 -14.06 -14.85 -7.63
CA VAL A 250 -13.71 -16.18 -8.15
C VAL A 250 -13.72 -16.12 -9.67
N PHE A 251 -12.72 -16.69 -10.29
CA PHE A 251 -12.64 -16.88 -11.75
C PHE A 251 -12.96 -18.31 -12.10
N ASP A 252 -13.72 -18.50 -13.18
CA ASP A 252 -14.07 -19.81 -13.74
C ASP A 252 -14.02 -19.74 -15.28
N ASP A 253 -13.70 -20.86 -15.94
CA ASP A 253 -13.80 -21.04 -17.39
C ASP A 253 -15.17 -21.57 -17.84
N LYS A 254 -16.04 -21.92 -16.89
CA LYS A 254 -17.38 -22.47 -17.12
C LYS A 254 -18.48 -21.53 -16.66
N LYS A 255 -19.52 -21.45 -17.50
CA LYS A 255 -20.71 -20.68 -17.17
C LYS A 255 -21.36 -21.19 -15.88
N PRO A 256 -21.66 -20.31 -14.91
CA PRO A 256 -22.39 -20.69 -13.70
C PRO A 256 -23.76 -21.27 -14.03
N THR A 257 -24.16 -22.30 -13.29
CA THR A 257 -25.41 -23.03 -13.50
C THR A 257 -26.64 -22.33 -12.95
N ASP A 258 -26.45 -21.30 -12.10
CA ASP A 258 -27.53 -20.56 -11.47
C ASP A 258 -28.07 -19.45 -12.38
N LYS A 259 -29.39 -19.49 -12.65
CA LYS A 259 -30.03 -18.60 -13.65
C LYS A 259 -30.39 -17.21 -13.14
N ASN A 260 -30.20 -16.93 -11.86
CA ASN A 260 -30.65 -15.66 -11.24
C ASN A 260 -29.53 -14.61 -11.06
N CYS A 261 -28.37 -14.81 -11.65
CA CYS A 261 -27.27 -13.90 -11.52
C CYS A 261 -27.38 -12.72 -12.50
N TYR A 262 -27.19 -11.52 -11.98
CA TYR A 262 -27.00 -10.31 -12.80
C TYR A 262 -25.69 -10.45 -13.58
N VAL A 263 -25.75 -10.36 -14.91
CA VAL A 263 -24.58 -10.56 -15.78
C VAL A 263 -24.26 -9.25 -16.50
N ARG A 264 -23.05 -8.72 -16.31
CA ARG A 264 -22.47 -7.69 -17.19
C ARG A 264 -21.38 -8.33 -18.05
N VAL A 265 -21.32 -7.93 -19.31
CA VAL A 265 -20.36 -8.46 -20.27
C VAL A 265 -19.40 -7.38 -20.68
N LEU A 266 -18.11 -7.65 -20.55
CA LEU A 266 -17.05 -6.81 -21.11
C LEU A 266 -16.78 -7.31 -22.52
N THR A 267 -17.24 -6.57 -23.52
CA THR A 267 -16.89 -6.79 -24.91
C THR A 267 -15.75 -5.86 -25.29
N CYS A 268 -14.61 -6.44 -25.60
CA CYS A 268 -13.52 -5.71 -26.23
C CYS A 268 -13.81 -5.65 -27.73
N GLU A 269 -14.38 -4.53 -28.22
CA GLU A 269 -14.47 -4.31 -29.66
C GLU A 269 -13.06 -4.19 -30.25
N LYS A 270 -12.80 -4.97 -31.29
CA LYS A 270 -11.58 -4.81 -32.10
C LYS A 270 -11.61 -3.42 -32.74
N ALA A 271 -10.69 -2.54 -32.33
CA ALA A 271 -10.47 -1.26 -32.95
C ALA A 271 -9.65 -1.40 -34.24
#